data_f212cea8f5e34d6fd3e9c52c727ef68b
#
_entry.id   f212cea8f5e34d6fd3e9c52c727ef68b
#
_cell.length_a   1.000
_cell.length_b   1.000
_cell.length_c   1.000
_cell.angle_alpha   90.00
_cell.angle_beta   90.00
_cell.angle_gamma   90.00
#
_symmetry.space_group_name_H-M   'P 1'
#
loop_
_entity.id
_entity.type
_entity.pdbx_description
1 polymer ?
#
loop_
_entity_poly.entity_id
_entity_poly.type
_entity_poly.pdbx_seq_one_letter_code
_entity_poly.pdbx_strand_id
1 'polypeptide(L)'
;AAVLGGTTAVLDFATQERGGTLVQAFDTWQEKARGCSCNYGFHMAIAEWNDKTAAELPEMTRRGVTSYKLYMVYDALRVDDGAIYAALKAAKNEGALIDVHCENWDVLNRRIQEVKARGLTGPAGHPLSRPAPVEAEAVARLMRIAELAGSPVYVVHLSTAEGLAEARRARARGQEVYLETCPQYLLLTDACYAAEDGVKFVMSPPL
;
A
#
# COMPACT_ATOMS: atom_id res chain seq x y z
N ALA A 1 17.38 14.89 4.95
CA ALA A 1 16.77 15.44 3.72
C ALA A 1 15.39 16.04 4.01
N ALA A 2 14.47 15.31 4.65
CA ALA A 2 13.08 15.74 4.87
C ALA A 2 12.97 17.13 5.54
N VAL A 3 13.64 17.31 6.69
CA VAL A 3 13.60 18.57 7.47
C VAL A 3 14.15 19.74 6.65
N LEU A 4 15.25 19.55 5.92
CA LEU A 4 15.83 20.59 5.06
C LEU A 4 14.89 20.96 3.90
N GLY A 5 14.06 20.04 3.45
CA GLY A 5 13.02 20.28 2.43
C GLY A 5 11.72 20.85 2.98
N GLY A 6 11.63 21.12 4.29
CA GLY A 6 10.42 21.66 4.94
C GLY A 6 9.45 20.61 5.52
N THR A 7 9.77 19.30 5.43
CA THR A 7 8.95 18.24 6.02
C THR A 7 9.26 18.10 7.50
N THR A 8 8.30 18.40 8.37
CA THR A 8 8.48 18.40 9.83
C THR A 8 7.96 17.14 10.53
N ALA A 9 7.23 16.28 9.82
CA ALA A 9 6.75 14.99 10.31
C ALA A 9 6.78 13.94 9.20
N VAL A 10 7.10 12.71 9.55
CA VAL A 10 7.09 11.54 8.65
C VAL A 10 6.35 10.38 9.29
N LEU A 11 5.65 9.59 8.47
CA LEU A 11 5.07 8.32 8.86
C LEU A 11 5.74 7.21 8.04
N ASP A 12 6.39 6.26 8.71
CA ASP A 12 7.05 5.14 8.05
C ASP A 12 6.24 3.85 8.24
N PHE A 13 6.55 2.83 7.46
CA PHE A 13 5.89 1.53 7.54
C PHE A 13 6.72 0.57 8.40
N ALA A 14 6.30 0.39 9.66
CA ALA A 14 6.87 -0.64 10.52
C ALA A 14 6.38 -2.01 10.06
N THR A 15 7.22 -2.74 9.33
CA THR A 15 6.83 -3.93 8.57
C THR A 15 7.03 -5.21 9.40
N GLN A 16 5.93 -5.95 9.59
CA GLN A 16 5.96 -7.30 10.17
C GLN A 16 6.72 -8.25 9.23
N GLU A 17 7.64 -9.02 9.77
CA GLU A 17 8.18 -10.20 9.09
C GLU A 17 7.19 -11.35 9.18
N ARG A 18 7.09 -12.20 8.14
CA ARG A 18 6.23 -13.39 8.20
C ARG A 18 6.67 -14.30 9.35
N GLY A 19 5.70 -14.76 10.15
CA GLY A 19 5.94 -15.51 11.38
C GLY A 19 6.35 -14.66 12.59
N GLY A 20 6.62 -13.35 12.39
CA GLY A 20 6.92 -12.39 13.44
C GLY A 20 5.66 -11.74 14.01
N THR A 21 5.84 -10.85 14.98
CA THR A 21 4.77 -10.11 15.66
C THR A 21 4.75 -8.63 15.28
N LEU A 22 3.61 -7.97 15.45
CA LEU A 22 3.51 -6.51 15.27
C LEU A 22 4.34 -5.78 16.33
N VAL A 23 4.38 -6.30 17.55
CA VAL A 23 5.17 -5.74 18.64
C VAL A 23 6.66 -5.73 18.27
N GLN A 24 7.20 -6.83 17.77
CA GLN A 24 8.61 -6.90 17.35
C GLN A 24 8.91 -5.92 16.21
N ALA A 25 8.02 -5.82 15.22
CA ALA A 25 8.18 -4.86 14.13
C ALA A 25 8.18 -3.43 14.66
N PHE A 26 7.23 -3.08 15.50
CA PHE A 26 7.14 -1.76 16.12
C PHE A 26 8.41 -1.40 16.90
N ASP A 27 8.88 -2.29 17.77
CA ASP A 27 10.09 -2.06 18.57
C ASP A 27 11.34 -1.88 17.69
N THR A 28 11.44 -2.65 16.60
CA THR A 28 12.52 -2.51 15.61
C THR A 28 12.50 -1.13 14.93
N TRP A 29 11.34 -0.65 14.55
CA TRP A 29 11.21 0.67 13.91
C TRP A 29 11.41 1.82 14.90
N GLN A 30 10.97 1.67 16.14
CA GLN A 30 11.27 2.63 17.20
C GLN A 30 12.79 2.78 17.40
N GLU A 31 13.52 1.68 17.40
CA GLU A 31 14.98 1.71 17.49
C GLU A 31 15.62 2.42 16.30
N LYS A 32 15.18 2.08 15.06
CA LYS A 32 15.66 2.74 13.85
C LYS A 32 15.38 4.25 13.85
N ALA A 33 14.27 4.68 14.44
CA ALA A 33 13.85 6.07 14.47
C ALA A 33 14.55 6.94 15.52
N ARG A 34 15.35 6.37 16.44
CA ARG A 34 16.01 7.12 17.55
C ARG A 34 16.83 8.33 17.09
N GLY A 35 17.37 8.29 15.87
CA GLY A 35 18.15 9.41 15.31
C GLY A 35 17.32 10.36 14.43
N CYS A 36 16.02 10.26 14.40
CA CYS A 36 15.16 11.08 13.55
C CYS A 36 15.16 12.54 14.01
N SER A 37 15.38 13.46 13.08
CA SER A 37 15.43 14.91 13.34
C SER A 37 14.08 15.62 13.17
N CYS A 38 13.02 14.90 12.79
CA CYS A 38 11.66 15.39 12.67
C CYS A 38 10.71 14.54 13.51
N ASN A 39 9.46 14.99 13.68
CA ASN A 39 8.43 14.17 14.27
C ASN A 39 8.22 12.91 13.41
N TYR A 40 7.94 11.78 14.06
CA TYR A 40 7.68 10.54 13.33
C TYR A 40 6.57 9.73 13.97
N GLY A 41 5.95 8.88 13.16
CA GLY A 41 4.99 7.86 13.56
C GLY A 41 5.10 6.66 12.64
N PHE A 42 4.25 5.65 12.87
CA PHE A 42 4.27 4.43 12.08
C PHE A 42 2.88 4.01 11.65
N HIS A 43 2.78 3.62 10.36
CA HIS A 43 1.80 2.66 9.89
C HIS A 43 2.36 1.26 10.14
N MET A 44 1.57 0.37 10.76
CA MET A 44 2.00 -1.03 10.92
C MET A 44 1.71 -1.82 9.65
N ALA A 45 2.74 -2.26 8.93
CA ALA A 45 2.56 -3.10 7.74
C ALA A 45 2.42 -4.58 8.15
N ILE A 46 1.27 -5.16 7.81
CA ILE A 46 0.93 -6.55 8.12
C ILE A 46 1.22 -7.42 6.90
N ALA A 47 2.18 -8.33 7.04
CA ALA A 47 2.55 -9.30 6.00
C ALA A 47 1.89 -10.67 6.19
N GLU A 48 1.32 -10.92 7.37
CA GLU A 48 0.60 -12.14 7.70
C GLU A 48 -0.56 -11.84 8.65
N TRP A 49 -1.76 -12.27 8.27
CA TRP A 49 -2.95 -12.15 9.13
C TRP A 49 -3.29 -13.50 9.75
N ASN A 50 -3.33 -13.54 11.07
CA ASN A 50 -3.73 -14.71 11.87
C ASN A 50 -4.25 -14.25 13.23
N ASP A 51 -4.69 -15.20 14.07
CA ASP A 51 -5.24 -14.89 15.42
C ASP A 51 -4.24 -14.14 16.31
N LYS A 52 -2.94 -14.40 16.17
CA LYS A 52 -1.91 -13.70 16.95
C LYS A 52 -1.81 -12.24 16.51
N THR A 53 -1.76 -12.00 15.20
CA THR A 53 -1.74 -10.65 14.64
C THR A 53 -2.98 -9.86 15.07
N ALA A 54 -4.17 -10.48 14.99
CA ALA A 54 -5.40 -9.85 15.43
C ALA A 54 -5.39 -9.51 16.94
N ALA A 55 -4.86 -10.39 17.77
CA ALA A 55 -4.77 -10.18 19.21
C ALA A 55 -3.79 -9.05 19.62
N GLU A 56 -2.87 -8.66 18.74
CA GLU A 56 -1.92 -7.58 19.01
C GLU A 56 -2.46 -6.18 18.69
N LEU A 57 -3.57 -6.04 17.94
CA LEU A 57 -4.10 -4.73 17.56
C LEU A 57 -4.39 -3.82 18.76
N PRO A 58 -5.03 -4.28 19.87
CA PRO A 58 -5.24 -3.44 21.04
C PRO A 58 -3.94 -2.93 21.68
N GLU A 59 -2.87 -3.71 21.64
CA GLU A 59 -1.55 -3.26 22.10
C GLU A 59 -0.98 -2.18 21.18
N MET A 60 -1.10 -2.36 19.87
CA MET A 60 -0.67 -1.35 18.90
C MET A 60 -1.43 -0.04 19.08
N THR A 61 -2.75 -0.10 19.30
CA THR A 61 -3.58 1.08 19.61
C THR A 61 -3.08 1.80 20.86
N ARG A 62 -2.76 1.07 21.94
CA ARG A 62 -2.18 1.66 23.17
C ARG A 62 -0.81 2.31 22.94
N ARG A 63 -0.04 1.82 21.96
CA ARG A 63 1.24 2.40 21.54
C ARG A 63 1.10 3.57 20.56
N GLY A 64 -0.14 3.97 20.22
CA GLY A 64 -0.44 5.12 19.37
C GLY A 64 -0.52 4.81 17.88
N VAL A 65 -0.54 3.52 17.50
CA VAL A 65 -0.78 3.12 16.11
C VAL A 65 -2.27 3.26 15.79
N THR A 66 -2.58 4.03 14.75
CA THR A 66 -3.96 4.31 14.30
C THR A 66 -4.22 3.86 12.88
N SER A 67 -3.25 3.20 12.25
CA SER A 67 -3.36 2.73 10.87
C SER A 67 -2.48 1.52 10.60
N TYR A 68 -2.98 0.65 9.71
CA TYR A 68 -2.32 -0.59 9.33
C TYR A 68 -2.24 -0.70 7.81
N LYS A 69 -1.07 -1.05 7.30
CA LYS A 69 -0.82 -1.21 5.87
C LYS A 69 -0.96 -2.67 5.44
N LEU A 70 -1.75 -2.90 4.39
CA LEU A 70 -1.86 -4.19 3.71
C LEU A 70 -1.41 -4.07 2.26
N TYR A 71 -1.01 -5.19 1.70
CA TYR A 71 -0.59 -5.31 0.31
C TYR A 71 -1.40 -6.38 -0.41
N MET A 72 -1.90 -6.06 -1.61
CA MET A 72 -2.51 -7.04 -2.52
C MET A 72 -1.49 -7.58 -3.52
N VAL A 73 -0.24 -7.17 -3.40
CA VAL A 73 0.89 -7.42 -4.30
C VAL A 73 2.15 -7.78 -3.50
N TYR A 74 3.13 -8.39 -4.14
CA TYR A 74 4.42 -8.86 -3.60
C TYR A 74 4.30 -10.11 -2.71
N ASP A 75 4.96 -11.21 -3.09
CA ASP A 75 4.89 -12.50 -2.39
C ASP A 75 5.26 -12.42 -0.91
N ALA A 76 6.22 -11.55 -0.56
CA ALA A 76 6.65 -11.39 0.81
C ALA A 76 5.65 -10.63 1.71
N LEU A 77 4.76 -9.81 1.12
CA LEU A 77 3.92 -8.86 1.86
C LEU A 77 2.42 -9.08 1.65
N ARG A 78 2.02 -9.68 0.52
CA ARG A 78 0.61 -9.78 0.17
C ARG A 78 -0.17 -10.65 1.15
N VAL A 79 -1.37 -10.21 1.42
CA VAL A 79 -2.40 -10.97 2.14
C VAL A 79 -3.57 -11.27 1.20
N ASP A 80 -4.32 -12.32 1.47
CA ASP A 80 -5.49 -12.69 0.68
C ASP A 80 -6.73 -11.86 1.04
N ASP A 81 -7.79 -12.00 0.24
CA ASP A 81 -9.03 -11.24 0.40
C ASP A 81 -9.73 -11.54 1.74
N GLY A 82 -9.60 -12.77 2.25
CA GLY A 82 -10.14 -13.17 3.56
C GLY A 82 -9.41 -12.45 4.71
N ALA A 83 -8.09 -12.36 4.62
CA ALA A 83 -7.25 -11.62 5.56
C ALA A 83 -7.55 -10.11 5.51
N ILE A 84 -7.71 -9.52 4.30
CA ILE A 84 -8.11 -8.12 4.16
C ILE A 84 -9.46 -7.86 4.83
N TYR A 85 -10.45 -8.71 4.58
CA TYR A 85 -11.76 -8.59 5.21
C TYR A 85 -11.70 -8.66 6.74
N ALA A 86 -10.97 -9.62 7.28
CA ALA A 86 -10.82 -9.80 8.73
C ALA A 86 -10.05 -8.62 9.36
N ALA A 87 -8.98 -8.15 8.72
CA ALA A 87 -8.20 -7.00 9.18
C ALA A 87 -9.03 -5.71 9.19
N LEU A 88 -9.82 -5.45 8.15
CA LEU A 88 -10.72 -4.29 8.08
C LEU A 88 -11.71 -4.28 9.26
N LYS A 89 -12.31 -5.41 9.57
CA LYS A 89 -13.23 -5.53 10.72
C LYS A 89 -12.52 -5.32 12.05
N ALA A 90 -11.35 -5.92 12.23
CA ALA A 90 -10.59 -5.81 13.47
C ALA A 90 -10.10 -4.36 13.70
N ALA A 91 -9.51 -3.74 12.67
CA ALA A 91 -9.05 -2.36 12.76
C ALA A 91 -10.18 -1.37 13.05
N LYS A 92 -11.36 -1.56 12.45
CA LYS A 92 -12.55 -0.75 12.75
C LYS A 92 -12.93 -0.80 14.23
N ASN A 93 -12.86 -1.98 14.86
CA ASN A 93 -13.18 -2.12 16.29
C ASN A 93 -12.17 -1.38 17.19
N GLU A 94 -10.94 -1.20 16.72
CA GLU A 94 -9.89 -0.43 17.39
C GLU A 94 -9.90 1.07 17.02
N GLY A 95 -10.83 1.52 16.17
CA GLY A 95 -10.85 2.89 15.66
C GLY A 95 -9.70 3.23 14.72
N ALA A 96 -9.07 2.21 14.12
CA ALA A 96 -7.93 2.34 13.23
C ALA A 96 -8.34 2.22 11.75
N LEU A 97 -7.51 2.75 10.85
CA LEU A 97 -7.70 2.72 9.40
C LEU A 97 -6.80 1.68 8.75
N ILE A 98 -7.29 1.05 7.69
CA ILE A 98 -6.48 0.16 6.85
C ILE A 98 -6.09 0.89 5.57
N ASP A 99 -4.77 0.94 5.33
CA ASP A 99 -4.15 1.47 4.12
C ASP A 99 -3.81 0.30 3.19
N VAL A 100 -4.11 0.39 1.89
CA VAL A 100 -3.89 -0.74 0.98
C VAL A 100 -3.13 -0.33 -0.28
N HIS A 101 -2.09 -1.09 -0.61
CA HIS A 101 -1.48 -1.09 -1.93
C HIS A 101 -2.28 -2.00 -2.86
N CYS A 102 -2.90 -1.42 -3.89
CA CYS A 102 -3.86 -2.08 -4.76
C CYS A 102 -3.26 -2.38 -6.14
N GLU A 103 -2.70 -3.57 -6.33
CA GLU A 103 -2.36 -4.14 -7.64
C GLU A 103 -2.69 -5.64 -7.64
N ASN A 104 -3.27 -6.14 -8.73
CA ASN A 104 -3.60 -7.55 -8.89
C ASN A 104 -2.34 -8.38 -9.12
N TRP A 105 -1.83 -9.04 -8.07
CA TRP A 105 -0.58 -9.78 -8.09
C TRP A 105 -0.56 -10.92 -9.11
N ASP A 106 -1.61 -11.70 -9.20
CA ASP A 106 -1.61 -12.91 -10.04
C ASP A 106 -1.55 -12.54 -11.52
N VAL A 107 -2.28 -11.51 -11.95
CA VAL A 107 -2.20 -10.96 -13.31
C VAL A 107 -0.85 -10.27 -13.53
N LEU A 108 -0.43 -9.43 -12.59
CA LEU A 108 0.83 -8.71 -12.66
C LEU A 108 2.03 -9.65 -12.83
N ASN A 109 2.10 -10.73 -12.06
CA ASN A 109 3.21 -11.69 -12.13
C ASN A 109 3.28 -12.35 -13.51
N ARG A 110 2.15 -12.71 -14.12
CA ARG A 110 2.09 -13.23 -15.49
C ARG A 110 2.58 -12.20 -16.51
N ARG A 111 2.12 -10.96 -16.38
CA ARG A 111 2.54 -9.87 -17.27
C ARG A 111 4.03 -9.57 -17.16
N ILE A 112 4.62 -9.63 -15.96
CA ILE A 112 6.07 -9.50 -15.78
C ILE A 112 6.81 -10.56 -16.60
N GLN A 113 6.35 -11.82 -16.58
CA GLN A 113 6.98 -12.90 -17.36
C GLN A 113 6.81 -12.66 -18.88
N GLU A 114 5.64 -12.23 -19.33
CA GLU A 114 5.38 -11.91 -20.75
C GLU A 114 6.29 -10.77 -21.25
N VAL A 115 6.42 -9.69 -20.47
CA VAL A 115 7.27 -8.55 -20.81
C VAL A 115 8.75 -8.96 -20.87
N LYS A 116 9.21 -9.76 -19.90
CA LYS A 116 10.58 -10.31 -19.89
C LYS A 116 10.84 -11.24 -21.08
N ALA A 117 9.88 -12.09 -21.45
CA ALA A 117 10.00 -12.99 -22.60
C ALA A 117 10.14 -12.25 -23.93
N ARG A 118 9.65 -11.00 -24.01
CA ARG A 118 9.82 -10.08 -25.15
C ARG A 118 11.19 -9.36 -25.14
N GLY A 119 12.07 -9.65 -24.19
CA GLY A 119 13.36 -8.98 -24.04
C GLY A 119 13.29 -7.58 -23.39
N LEU A 120 12.13 -7.17 -22.88
CA LEU A 120 11.93 -5.85 -22.29
C LEU A 120 12.25 -5.88 -20.78
N THR A 121 13.52 -5.96 -20.44
CA THR A 121 14.02 -6.08 -19.06
C THR A 121 14.47 -4.77 -18.45
N GLY A 122 14.53 -3.70 -19.22
CA GLY A 122 14.88 -2.34 -18.77
C GLY A 122 13.68 -1.57 -18.21
N PRO A 123 13.89 -0.29 -17.81
CA PRO A 123 12.85 0.55 -17.20
C PRO A 123 11.56 0.66 -18.03
N ALA A 124 11.65 0.72 -19.35
CA ALA A 124 10.49 0.78 -20.24
C ALA A 124 9.58 -0.47 -20.17
N GLY A 125 10.08 -1.62 -19.70
CA GLY A 125 9.28 -2.81 -19.43
C GLY A 125 8.41 -2.72 -18.19
N HIS A 126 8.73 -1.84 -17.26
CA HIS A 126 8.05 -1.72 -15.97
C HIS A 126 6.57 -1.32 -16.12
N PRO A 127 6.20 -0.20 -16.78
CA PRO A 127 4.80 0.16 -16.95
C PRO A 127 4.04 -0.83 -17.84
N LEU A 128 4.70 -1.47 -18.80
CA LEU A 128 4.07 -2.48 -19.66
C LEU A 128 3.60 -3.72 -18.88
N SER A 129 4.27 -4.05 -17.78
CA SER A 129 3.85 -5.13 -16.88
C SER A 129 2.73 -4.71 -15.92
N ARG A 130 2.56 -3.40 -15.70
CA ARG A 130 1.64 -2.80 -14.71
C ARG A 130 0.67 -1.81 -15.35
N PRO A 131 -0.14 -2.22 -16.34
CA PRO A 131 -1.11 -1.31 -16.95
C PRO A 131 -2.22 -0.95 -15.96
N ALA A 132 -2.88 0.18 -16.18
CA ALA A 132 -3.94 0.72 -15.34
C ALA A 132 -5.00 -0.29 -14.86
N PRO A 133 -5.48 -1.25 -15.69
CA PRO A 133 -6.43 -2.26 -15.21
C PRO A 133 -5.93 -3.15 -14.07
N VAL A 134 -4.61 -3.28 -13.86
CA VAL A 134 -4.04 -4.07 -12.76
C VAL A 134 -4.31 -3.38 -11.41
N GLU A 135 -4.20 -2.06 -11.35
CA GLU A 135 -4.58 -1.26 -10.17
C GLU A 135 -6.10 -1.15 -10.05
N ALA A 136 -6.80 -0.83 -11.14
CA ALA A 136 -8.23 -0.58 -11.11
C ALA A 136 -9.05 -1.80 -10.64
N GLU A 137 -8.68 -3.02 -11.07
CA GLU A 137 -9.32 -4.26 -10.58
C GLU A 137 -9.11 -4.43 -9.08
N ALA A 138 -7.87 -4.26 -8.61
CA ALA A 138 -7.55 -4.41 -7.20
C ALA A 138 -8.28 -3.36 -6.34
N VAL A 139 -8.38 -2.11 -6.80
CA VAL A 139 -9.19 -1.07 -6.14
C VAL A 139 -10.66 -1.47 -6.11
N ALA A 140 -11.25 -1.90 -7.24
CA ALA A 140 -12.65 -2.32 -7.30
C ALA A 140 -12.95 -3.46 -6.33
N ARG A 141 -12.07 -4.46 -6.25
CA ARG A 141 -12.17 -5.61 -5.35
C ARG A 141 -12.07 -5.17 -3.90
N LEU A 142 -11.08 -4.33 -3.56
CA LEU A 142 -10.94 -3.77 -2.22
C LEU A 142 -12.20 -3.00 -1.78
N MET A 143 -12.79 -2.19 -2.67
CA MET A 143 -14.03 -1.46 -2.36
C MET A 143 -15.16 -2.41 -1.97
N ARG A 144 -15.30 -3.55 -2.66
CA ARG A 144 -16.34 -4.54 -2.31
C ARG A 144 -16.04 -5.28 -1.00
N ILE A 145 -14.78 -5.60 -0.72
CA ILE A 145 -14.38 -6.20 0.55
C ILE A 145 -14.65 -5.24 1.71
N ALA A 146 -14.28 -3.96 1.57
CA ALA A 146 -14.51 -2.94 2.59
C ALA A 146 -16.00 -2.65 2.81
N GLU A 147 -16.82 -2.65 1.75
CA GLU A 147 -18.28 -2.55 1.83
C GLU A 147 -18.87 -3.70 2.66
N LEU A 148 -18.46 -4.94 2.40
CA LEU A 148 -18.89 -6.13 3.18
C LEU A 148 -18.42 -6.07 4.63
N ALA A 149 -17.22 -5.57 4.89
CA ALA A 149 -16.69 -5.37 6.24
C ALA A 149 -17.39 -4.20 6.98
N GLY A 150 -18.07 -3.31 6.24
CA GLY A 150 -18.65 -2.09 6.77
C GLY A 150 -17.60 -1.15 7.38
N SER A 151 -16.38 -1.14 6.80
CA SER A 151 -15.22 -0.42 7.33
C SER A 151 -14.77 0.68 6.36
N PRO A 152 -14.31 1.84 6.86
CA PRO A 152 -13.57 2.77 6.04
C PRO A 152 -12.28 2.12 5.50
N VAL A 153 -11.78 2.64 4.38
CA VAL A 153 -10.55 2.15 3.77
C VAL A 153 -9.77 3.27 3.11
N TYR A 154 -8.45 3.13 3.08
CA TYR A 154 -7.53 4.08 2.47
C TYR A 154 -6.75 3.42 1.33
N VAL A 155 -6.82 3.97 0.13
CA VAL A 155 -5.99 3.54 -1.00
C VAL A 155 -4.79 4.47 -1.09
N VAL A 156 -3.59 3.94 -0.85
CA VAL A 156 -2.35 4.71 -0.93
C VAL A 156 -1.87 4.85 -2.37
N HIS A 157 -1.12 5.92 -2.66
CA HIS A 157 -0.42 6.17 -3.93
C HIS A 157 -1.22 5.76 -5.19
N LEU A 158 -2.52 6.03 -5.20
CA LEU A 158 -3.39 5.77 -6.35
C LEU A 158 -2.82 6.51 -7.59
N SER A 159 -2.55 5.75 -8.66
CA SER A 159 -1.82 6.27 -9.81
C SER A 159 -2.67 6.37 -11.09
N THR A 160 -3.83 5.68 -11.15
CA THR A 160 -4.61 5.57 -12.39
C THR A 160 -5.98 6.25 -12.31
N ALA A 161 -6.45 6.78 -13.44
CA ALA A 161 -7.79 7.35 -13.58
C ALA A 161 -8.88 6.27 -13.39
N GLU A 162 -8.62 5.05 -13.85
CA GLU A 162 -9.53 3.91 -13.74
C GLU A 162 -9.70 3.50 -12.27
N GLY A 163 -8.62 3.42 -11.49
CA GLY A 163 -8.67 3.16 -10.05
C GLY A 163 -9.43 4.25 -9.30
N LEU A 164 -9.21 5.53 -9.67
CA LEU A 164 -9.99 6.65 -9.13
C LEU A 164 -11.48 6.52 -9.43
N ALA A 165 -11.84 6.08 -10.64
CA ALA A 165 -13.23 5.88 -11.01
C ALA A 165 -13.91 4.82 -10.13
N GLU A 166 -13.23 3.71 -9.81
CA GLU A 166 -13.77 2.68 -8.92
C GLU A 166 -13.98 3.21 -7.48
N ALA A 167 -13.03 3.95 -6.94
CA ALA A 167 -13.17 4.57 -5.63
C ALA A 167 -14.32 5.60 -5.58
N ARG A 168 -14.49 6.42 -6.66
CA ARG A 168 -15.62 7.35 -6.79
C ARG A 168 -16.97 6.62 -6.82
N ARG A 169 -17.06 5.48 -7.51
CA ARG A 169 -18.28 4.65 -7.51
C ARG A 169 -18.61 4.14 -6.10
N ALA A 170 -17.59 3.75 -5.33
CA ALA A 170 -17.77 3.32 -3.94
C ALA A 170 -18.28 4.48 -3.05
N ARG A 171 -17.66 5.66 -3.17
CA ARG A 171 -18.14 6.88 -2.47
C ARG A 171 -19.57 7.25 -2.83
N ALA A 172 -19.95 7.13 -4.10
CA ALA A 172 -21.33 7.40 -4.56
C ALA A 172 -22.36 6.44 -3.95
N ARG A 173 -21.94 5.26 -3.49
CA ARG A 173 -22.78 4.32 -2.71
C ARG A 173 -22.79 4.60 -1.20
N GLY A 174 -22.15 5.66 -0.75
CA GLY A 174 -22.06 6.06 0.65
C GLY A 174 -20.91 5.39 1.42
N GLN A 175 -19.97 4.73 0.73
CA GLN A 175 -18.82 4.12 1.37
C GLN A 175 -17.77 5.19 1.74
N GLU A 176 -17.21 5.06 2.94
CA GLU A 176 -16.11 5.92 3.41
C GLU A 176 -14.78 5.43 2.84
N VAL A 177 -14.24 6.18 1.88
CA VAL A 177 -13.02 5.85 1.16
C VAL A 177 -12.07 7.05 1.16
N TYR A 178 -10.86 6.85 1.63
CA TYR A 178 -9.76 7.81 1.55
C TYR A 178 -8.83 7.44 0.40
N LEU A 179 -8.23 8.44 -0.22
CA LEU A 179 -7.35 8.27 -1.38
C LEU A 179 -6.13 9.16 -1.24
N GLU A 180 -5.01 8.64 -1.60
CA GLU A 180 -3.74 9.35 -1.68
C GLU A 180 -3.14 9.17 -3.07
N THR A 181 -2.51 10.22 -3.59
CA THR A 181 -1.60 10.13 -4.74
C THR A 181 -0.27 10.76 -4.38
N CYS A 182 0.74 10.54 -5.19
CA CYS A 182 2.08 11.09 -4.98
C CYS A 182 2.37 12.20 -5.98
N PRO A 183 3.18 13.23 -5.61
CA PRO A 183 3.49 14.36 -6.50
C PRO A 183 4.02 13.95 -7.86
N GLN A 184 4.82 12.89 -7.93
CA GLN A 184 5.40 12.40 -9.18
C GLN A 184 4.33 11.92 -10.19
N TYR A 185 3.20 11.37 -9.76
CA TYR A 185 2.10 10.98 -10.64
C TYR A 185 1.36 12.18 -11.25
N LEU A 186 1.52 13.36 -10.66
CA LEU A 186 0.93 14.60 -11.15
C LEU A 186 1.87 15.38 -12.08
N LEU A 187 3.19 15.11 -12.03
CA LEU A 187 4.21 15.91 -12.69
C LEU A 187 4.98 15.14 -13.76
N LEU A 188 5.05 13.80 -13.66
CA LEU A 188 5.83 12.94 -14.54
C LEU A 188 4.90 11.97 -15.29
N THR A 189 5.42 11.38 -16.36
CA THR A 189 4.73 10.39 -17.16
C THR A 189 5.65 9.21 -17.47
N ASP A 190 5.11 8.13 -18.00
CA ASP A 190 5.82 6.94 -18.46
C ASP A 190 6.91 7.23 -19.52
N ALA A 191 6.84 8.37 -20.20
CA ALA A 191 7.90 8.84 -21.10
C ALA A 191 9.27 8.95 -20.39
N CYS A 192 9.30 9.17 -19.06
CA CYS A 192 10.52 9.21 -18.27
C CYS A 192 11.31 7.88 -18.32
N TYR A 193 10.65 6.75 -18.53
CA TYR A 193 11.32 5.44 -18.61
C TYR A 193 12.13 5.23 -19.88
N ALA A 194 11.91 6.05 -20.92
CA ALA A 194 12.68 6.01 -22.19
C ALA A 194 13.99 6.83 -22.11
N ALA A 195 14.21 7.59 -21.05
CA ALA A 195 15.45 8.35 -20.86
C ALA A 195 16.63 7.40 -20.63
N GLU A 196 17.86 7.86 -20.96
CA GLU A 196 19.10 7.11 -20.74
C GLU A 196 19.25 6.65 -19.28
N ASP A 197 18.85 7.51 -18.33
CA ASP A 197 18.84 7.25 -16.89
C ASP A 197 17.43 6.90 -16.35
N GLY A 198 16.58 6.36 -17.20
CA GLY A 198 15.16 6.02 -16.89
C GLY A 198 14.97 5.15 -15.66
N VAL A 199 16.01 4.42 -15.24
CA VAL A 199 15.98 3.58 -14.03
C VAL A 199 15.66 4.38 -12.76
N LYS A 200 16.02 5.65 -12.69
CA LYS A 200 15.75 6.50 -11.51
C LYS A 200 14.27 6.84 -11.32
N PHE A 201 13.45 6.61 -12.34
CA PHE A 201 12.00 6.84 -12.28
C PHE A 201 11.20 5.57 -11.96
N VAL A 202 11.88 4.39 -11.86
CA VAL A 202 11.19 3.12 -11.59
C VAL A 202 10.63 3.12 -10.16
N MET A 203 9.31 2.98 -10.08
CA MET A 203 8.56 2.93 -8.83
C MET A 203 7.29 2.09 -9.03
N SER A 204 6.63 1.69 -7.95
CA SER A 204 5.39 0.89 -8.00
C SER A 204 4.30 1.51 -7.11
N PRO A 205 3.11 1.78 -7.67
CA PRO A 205 2.75 1.69 -9.10
C PRO A 205 3.63 2.55 -10.00
N PRO A 206 3.68 2.29 -11.34
CA PRO A 206 4.46 3.11 -12.28
C PRO A 206 3.85 4.50 -12.50
N LEU A 207 4.68 5.36 -13.12
CA LEU A 207 4.22 6.65 -13.67
C LEU A 207 3.22 6.44 -14.78
#